data_31e087153745f03c8021fe89a83b69fd
#
_entry.id   31e087153745f03c8021fe89a83b69fd
#
_cell.length_a   1.000
_cell.length_b   1.000
_cell.length_c   1.000
_cell.angle_alpha   90.00
_cell.angle_beta   90.00
_cell.angle_gamma   90.00
#
_symmetry.space_group_name_H-M   'P 1'
#
loop_
_entity.id
_entity.type
_entity.pdbx_description
1 polymer ?
#
loop_
_entity_poly.entity_id
_entity_poly.type
_entity_poly.pdbx_seq_one_letter_code
_entity_poly.pdbx_strand_id
1 'polypeptide(L)'
;MSDTAKAERAYLVLADGTIFEGRPYGAGGVTTGEAVFTTTMTGYQEVLTDPSYYGQIVTMTAPQIGNVGVNAADTESVGEAPRVAGFVVRDASPIASNWRAEESLDAYLTRHAIVGIAEIDTRRLTRHLRDHGSQNAAIGTEAPDALLRRARAAPDMSGLDLVKHVTPKEPYPWTEGRGAWKTDAAKPARHHVVAIDYGIKRNILRCLVDSGCTVTVVPAATSAEAILALRPDGVFLSNGPGDPAAVGYAVETIRGLLGKRPIFGICLGHQLLALALGGTTYKLKFGHRGANQPVKDLATGRIEITTQNHGFCVDLASLPAEVRSTHVHLNDGTSEGLAAPSLRAFSVQYHPEAAAGPHDALYLFERFTTAMSQVNDKV
;
A
#
# COMPACT_ATOMS: atom_id res chain seq x y z
N MET A 1 35.66 -37.20 6.73
CA MET A 1 35.60 -35.83 7.26
C MET A 1 34.78 -35.03 6.25
N SER A 2 33.50 -34.90 6.49
CA SER A 2 32.62 -34.12 5.59
C SER A 2 32.99 -32.63 5.75
N ASP A 3 33.41 -32.07 4.63
CA ASP A 3 33.57 -30.63 4.47
C ASP A 3 32.17 -30.02 4.66
N THR A 4 31.85 -29.56 5.85
CA THR A 4 30.64 -28.78 6.09
C THR A 4 30.85 -27.44 5.37
N ALA A 5 30.37 -27.36 4.13
CA ALA A 5 30.31 -26.11 3.40
C ALA A 5 29.74 -25.06 4.37
N LYS A 6 30.55 -24.04 4.68
CA LYS A 6 30.18 -22.95 5.59
C LYS A 6 28.92 -22.32 5.01
N ALA A 7 27.81 -22.46 5.69
CA ALA A 7 26.52 -21.92 5.20
C ALA A 7 26.73 -20.45 4.81
N GLU A 8 26.34 -20.08 3.62
CA GLU A 8 26.48 -18.72 3.12
C GLU A 8 25.76 -17.75 4.06
N ARG A 9 26.43 -16.66 4.45
CA ARG A 9 25.90 -15.65 5.35
C ARG A 9 25.38 -14.44 4.55
N ALA A 10 24.27 -13.91 4.98
CA ALA A 10 23.77 -12.64 4.52
C ALA A 10 23.64 -11.65 5.69
N TYR A 11 23.66 -10.38 5.37
CA TYR A 11 23.52 -9.30 6.35
C TYR A 11 22.43 -8.33 5.92
N LEU A 12 21.63 -7.91 6.87
CA LEU A 12 20.83 -6.69 6.80
C LEU A 12 21.57 -5.63 7.62
N VAL A 13 21.94 -4.52 6.99
CA VAL A 13 22.67 -3.42 7.62
C VAL A 13 21.87 -2.14 7.50
N LEU A 14 21.53 -1.54 8.64
CA LEU A 14 20.79 -0.28 8.72
C LEU A 14 21.75 0.91 8.59
N ALA A 15 21.25 2.06 8.16
CA ALA A 15 22.04 3.28 7.96
C ALA A 15 22.68 3.82 9.25
N ASP A 16 22.14 3.50 10.43
CA ASP A 16 22.72 3.81 11.73
C ASP A 16 23.90 2.91 12.12
N GLY A 17 24.17 1.85 11.33
CA GLY A 17 25.23 0.88 11.55
C GLY A 17 24.79 -0.40 12.28
N THR A 18 23.50 -0.53 12.62
CA THR A 18 23.00 -1.78 13.24
C THR A 18 22.99 -2.92 12.22
N ILE A 19 23.55 -4.07 12.63
CA ILE A 19 23.74 -5.25 11.78
C ILE A 19 22.89 -6.41 12.29
N PHE A 20 22.25 -7.11 11.35
CA PHE A 20 21.58 -8.38 11.56
C PHE A 20 22.21 -9.42 10.62
N GLU A 21 22.69 -10.51 11.18
CA GLU A 21 23.24 -11.64 10.44
C GLU A 21 22.15 -12.70 10.26
N GLY A 22 22.10 -13.31 9.08
CA GLY A 22 21.17 -14.36 8.71
C GLY A 22 21.64 -15.14 7.49
N ARG A 23 20.72 -15.70 6.73
CA ARG A 23 20.96 -16.47 5.51
C ARG A 23 20.32 -15.84 4.30
N PRO A 24 20.94 -15.94 3.10
CA PRO A 24 20.32 -15.52 1.84
C PRO A 24 18.96 -16.20 1.66
N TYR A 25 17.99 -15.47 1.14
CA TYR A 25 16.67 -15.95 0.81
C TYR A 25 16.18 -15.28 -0.47
N GLY A 26 15.60 -16.04 -1.43
CA GLY A 26 15.25 -15.54 -2.74
C GLY A 26 16.46 -15.29 -3.63
N ALA A 27 16.49 -14.16 -4.36
CA ALA A 27 17.55 -13.85 -5.32
C ALA A 27 18.88 -13.49 -4.65
N GLY A 28 19.98 -13.84 -5.32
CA GLY A 28 21.31 -13.35 -4.96
C GLY A 28 21.53 -11.88 -5.31
N GLY A 29 22.55 -11.26 -4.70
CA GLY A 29 22.94 -9.89 -4.98
C GLY A 29 22.80 -8.96 -3.78
N VAL A 30 22.66 -7.66 -4.06
CA VAL A 30 22.47 -6.63 -3.04
C VAL A 30 21.28 -5.76 -3.39
N THR A 31 20.46 -5.44 -2.40
CA THR A 31 19.38 -4.48 -2.52
C THR A 31 19.47 -3.40 -1.45
N THR A 32 18.91 -2.23 -1.73
CA THR A 32 18.79 -1.11 -0.78
C THR A 32 17.37 -0.58 -0.79
N GLY A 33 16.93 -0.02 0.34
CA GLY A 33 15.61 0.60 0.48
C GLY A 33 15.34 1.03 1.92
N GLU A 34 14.22 1.67 2.15
CA GLU A 34 13.77 1.99 3.50
C GLU A 34 13.31 0.72 4.23
N ALA A 35 13.95 0.38 5.35
CA ALA A 35 13.55 -0.75 6.18
C ALA A 35 12.28 -0.42 6.95
N VAL A 36 11.26 -1.24 6.76
CA VAL A 36 9.95 -1.15 7.41
C VAL A 36 9.52 -2.52 7.93
N PHE A 37 8.50 -2.56 8.79
CA PHE A 37 7.92 -3.81 9.26
C PHE A 37 6.40 -3.79 9.14
N THR A 38 5.82 -4.96 8.95
CA THR A 38 4.36 -5.14 8.99
C THR A 38 3.97 -6.15 10.04
N THR A 39 2.88 -5.87 10.77
CA THR A 39 2.34 -6.76 11.80
C THR A 39 1.28 -7.73 11.27
N THR A 40 1.10 -7.77 9.95
CA THR A 40 0.23 -8.76 9.30
C THR A 40 0.71 -10.17 9.57
N MET A 41 -0.18 -11.05 10.00
CA MET A 41 0.14 -12.46 10.32
C MET A 41 0.07 -13.38 9.10
N THR A 42 -0.60 -12.95 8.04
CA THR A 42 -0.84 -13.67 6.78
C THR A 42 -0.82 -12.68 5.61
N GLY A 43 -0.92 -13.18 4.37
CA GLY A 43 -0.98 -12.31 3.20
C GLY A 43 0.37 -11.73 2.79
N TYR A 44 1.44 -12.50 2.97
CA TYR A 44 2.79 -12.05 2.59
C TYR A 44 2.94 -11.81 1.08
N GLN A 45 2.16 -12.52 0.22
CA GLN A 45 2.18 -12.29 -1.22
C GLN A 45 1.53 -10.96 -1.58
N GLU A 46 0.42 -10.63 -0.95
CA GLU A 46 -0.25 -9.33 -1.09
C GLU A 46 0.68 -8.20 -0.63
N VAL A 47 1.42 -8.39 0.48
CA VAL A 47 2.45 -7.44 0.93
C VAL A 47 3.56 -7.27 -0.11
N LEU A 48 4.08 -8.37 -0.67
CA LEU A 48 5.14 -8.34 -1.68
C LEU A 48 4.71 -7.62 -2.96
N THR A 49 3.42 -7.74 -3.33
CA THR A 49 2.88 -7.23 -4.59
C THR A 49 2.13 -5.91 -4.45
N ASP A 50 1.90 -5.40 -3.23
CA ASP A 50 1.31 -4.08 -3.01
C ASP A 50 2.26 -2.98 -3.49
N PRO A 51 1.87 -2.17 -4.52
CA PRO A 51 2.73 -1.10 -5.04
C PRO A 51 3.12 -0.05 -4.00
N SER A 52 2.37 0.11 -2.91
CA SER A 52 2.69 1.05 -1.83
C SER A 52 4.00 0.71 -1.10
N TYR A 53 4.50 -0.53 -1.22
CA TYR A 53 5.83 -0.92 -0.70
C TYR A 53 6.98 -0.68 -1.68
N TYR A 54 6.76 -0.05 -2.82
CA TYR A 54 7.83 0.22 -3.77
C TYR A 54 9.00 1.00 -3.11
N GLY A 55 10.23 0.48 -3.28
CA GLY A 55 11.44 1.06 -2.68
C GLY A 55 11.66 0.71 -1.21
N GLN A 56 10.84 -0.17 -0.60
CA GLN A 56 10.97 -0.56 0.80
C GLN A 56 11.47 -1.99 0.97
N ILE A 57 12.31 -2.22 1.98
CA ILE A 57 12.71 -3.53 2.49
C ILE A 57 11.72 -3.90 3.60
N VAL A 58 10.88 -4.89 3.34
CA VAL A 58 9.75 -5.22 4.21
C VAL A 58 10.09 -6.39 5.13
N THR A 59 9.93 -6.17 6.44
CA THR A 59 10.09 -7.21 7.47
C THR A 59 8.72 -7.74 7.88
N MET A 60 8.52 -9.06 7.75
CA MET A 60 7.37 -9.74 8.32
C MET A 60 7.62 -10.02 9.81
N THR A 61 6.70 -9.55 10.68
CA THR A 61 6.81 -9.84 12.13
C THR A 61 6.28 -11.22 12.50
N ALA A 62 5.40 -11.81 11.67
CA ALA A 62 4.99 -13.20 11.79
C ALA A 62 6.21 -14.11 11.64
N PRO A 63 6.41 -15.08 12.55
CA PRO A 63 7.66 -15.83 12.62
C PRO A 63 7.85 -16.79 11.43
N GLN A 64 6.80 -17.40 10.92
CA GLN A 64 6.86 -18.36 9.80
C GLN A 64 6.20 -17.81 8.56
N ILE A 65 6.94 -17.75 7.47
CA ILE A 65 6.51 -17.18 6.19
C ILE A 65 6.81 -18.17 5.05
N GLY A 66 5.94 -18.21 4.04
CA GLY A 66 6.09 -19.11 2.88
C GLY A 66 5.27 -20.39 2.98
N ASN A 67 4.61 -20.65 4.10
CA ASN A 67 3.88 -21.88 4.39
C ASN A 67 2.67 -22.15 3.47
N VAL A 68 2.07 -21.12 2.86
CA VAL A 68 0.93 -21.25 1.93
C VAL A 68 1.35 -21.17 0.45
N GLY A 69 2.64 -20.99 0.16
CA GLY A 69 3.13 -20.78 -1.20
C GLY A 69 2.67 -19.45 -1.80
N VAL A 70 2.70 -19.34 -3.11
CA VAL A 70 2.20 -18.20 -3.90
C VAL A 70 1.32 -18.69 -5.05
N ASN A 71 0.42 -17.82 -5.53
CA ASN A 71 -0.48 -18.09 -6.64
C ASN A 71 -0.86 -16.80 -7.38
N ALA A 72 -1.33 -16.88 -8.62
CA ALA A 72 -1.63 -15.73 -9.44
C ALA A 72 -2.79 -14.87 -8.90
N ALA A 73 -3.77 -15.48 -8.20
CA ALA A 73 -4.98 -14.78 -7.75
C ALA A 73 -4.74 -13.79 -6.60
N ASP A 74 -3.72 -14.04 -5.75
CA ASP A 74 -3.39 -13.24 -4.58
C ASP A 74 -2.39 -12.10 -4.88
N THR A 75 -2.15 -11.81 -6.16
CA THR A 75 -1.31 -10.71 -6.62
C THR A 75 -2.08 -9.40 -6.62
N GLU A 76 -1.52 -8.36 -6.00
CA GLU A 76 -2.13 -7.02 -5.91
C GLU A 76 -1.60 -6.01 -6.93
N SER A 77 -0.42 -6.21 -7.53
CA SER A 77 0.08 -5.34 -8.60
C SER A 77 -0.53 -5.67 -9.96
N VAL A 78 -0.88 -4.67 -10.74
CA VAL A 78 -1.43 -4.85 -12.09
C VAL A 78 -0.43 -5.53 -13.03
N GLY A 79 0.86 -5.34 -12.86
CA GLY A 79 1.92 -5.99 -13.64
C GLY A 79 2.39 -7.34 -13.08
N GLU A 80 1.68 -7.94 -12.13
CA GLU A 80 1.93 -9.27 -11.53
C GLU A 80 3.31 -9.48 -10.84
N ALA A 81 4.17 -8.47 -10.83
CA ALA A 81 5.48 -8.52 -10.21
C ALA A 81 5.44 -8.00 -8.75
N PRO A 82 6.30 -8.54 -7.85
CA PRO A 82 6.56 -7.94 -6.55
C PRO A 82 7.02 -6.48 -6.71
N ARG A 83 6.70 -5.66 -5.71
CA ARG A 83 7.03 -4.22 -5.72
C ARG A 83 7.99 -3.82 -4.62
N VAL A 84 8.24 -4.70 -3.65
CA VAL A 84 9.21 -4.47 -2.58
C VAL A 84 10.65 -4.41 -3.11
N ALA A 85 11.52 -3.63 -2.47
CA ALA A 85 12.95 -3.62 -2.76
C ALA A 85 13.67 -4.84 -2.18
N GLY A 86 13.19 -5.37 -1.04
CA GLY A 86 13.76 -6.54 -0.40
C GLY A 86 12.80 -7.14 0.63
N PHE A 87 13.09 -8.35 1.07
CA PHE A 87 12.19 -9.09 1.96
C PHE A 87 12.92 -9.73 3.14
N VAL A 88 12.38 -9.59 4.33
CA VAL A 88 13.01 -10.02 5.58
C VAL A 88 12.06 -10.91 6.36
N VAL A 89 12.50 -12.13 6.67
CA VAL A 89 11.72 -13.11 7.43
C VAL A 89 12.56 -13.73 8.55
N ARG A 90 11.90 -14.21 9.59
CA ARG A 90 12.56 -14.98 10.63
C ARG A 90 12.78 -16.43 10.17
N ASP A 91 11.69 -17.14 9.91
CA ASP A 91 11.69 -18.53 9.52
C ASP A 91 11.02 -18.67 8.15
N ALA A 92 11.79 -19.04 7.12
CA ALA A 92 11.26 -19.36 5.82
C ALA A 92 10.77 -20.82 5.82
N SER A 93 9.49 -21.03 5.50
CA SER A 93 8.95 -22.40 5.42
C SER A 93 9.56 -23.15 4.24
N PRO A 94 10.16 -24.33 4.46
CA PRO A 94 10.72 -25.13 3.38
C PRO A 94 9.65 -25.84 2.54
N ILE A 95 8.40 -25.86 3.02
CA ILE A 95 7.28 -26.56 2.38
C ILE A 95 6.09 -25.61 2.26
N ALA A 96 5.59 -25.45 1.05
CA ALA A 96 4.30 -24.86 0.80
C ALA A 96 3.20 -25.92 0.91
N SER A 97 2.25 -25.74 1.84
CA SER A 97 1.17 -26.67 2.10
C SER A 97 -0.18 -25.98 1.99
N ASN A 98 -0.61 -25.72 0.76
CA ASN A 98 -1.91 -25.11 0.45
C ASN A 98 -2.35 -25.60 -0.93
N TRP A 99 -3.64 -25.96 -1.06
CA TRP A 99 -4.22 -26.42 -2.32
C TRP A 99 -4.16 -25.37 -3.45
N ARG A 100 -4.01 -24.08 -3.11
CA ARG A 100 -3.85 -22.97 -4.07
C ARG A 100 -2.39 -22.68 -4.43
N ALA A 101 -1.42 -23.33 -3.78
CA ALA A 101 -0.01 -23.05 -4.04
C ALA A 101 0.39 -23.49 -5.45
N GLU A 102 0.95 -22.58 -6.23
CA GLU A 102 1.50 -22.81 -7.58
C GLU A 102 3.02 -22.96 -7.52
N GLU A 103 3.69 -22.22 -6.63
CA GLU A 103 5.12 -22.30 -6.38
C GLU A 103 5.48 -21.96 -4.93
N SER A 104 6.73 -22.23 -4.51
CA SER A 104 7.24 -21.80 -3.21
C SER A 104 7.57 -20.32 -3.23
N LEU A 105 7.56 -19.69 -2.04
CA LEU A 105 7.92 -18.28 -1.91
C LEU A 105 9.37 -18.01 -2.32
N ASP A 106 10.30 -18.92 -2.02
CA ASP A 106 11.72 -18.80 -2.41
C ASP A 106 11.90 -18.79 -3.94
N ALA A 107 11.23 -19.71 -4.63
CA ALA A 107 11.23 -19.76 -6.10
C ALA A 107 10.62 -18.47 -6.70
N TYR A 108 9.52 -17.97 -6.12
CA TYR A 108 8.88 -16.74 -6.54
C TYR A 108 9.81 -15.52 -6.39
N LEU A 109 10.44 -15.35 -5.21
CA LEU A 109 11.38 -14.25 -4.97
C LEU A 109 12.59 -14.34 -5.92
N THR A 110 13.14 -15.54 -6.13
CA THR A 110 14.27 -15.77 -7.05
C THR A 110 13.90 -15.41 -8.47
N ARG A 111 12.75 -15.86 -8.96
CA ARG A 111 12.26 -15.61 -10.32
C ARG A 111 12.05 -14.12 -10.59
N HIS A 112 11.65 -13.37 -9.56
CA HIS A 112 11.42 -11.93 -9.64
C HIS A 112 12.63 -11.08 -9.22
N ALA A 113 13.79 -11.69 -9.01
CA ALA A 113 15.02 -11.00 -8.60
C ALA A 113 14.90 -10.21 -7.28
N ILE A 114 14.06 -10.65 -6.35
CA ILE A 114 13.90 -10.04 -5.02
C ILE A 114 14.94 -10.63 -4.07
N VAL A 115 15.85 -9.77 -3.60
CA VAL A 115 16.85 -10.14 -2.58
C VAL A 115 16.20 -10.16 -1.21
N GLY A 116 16.36 -11.26 -0.49
CA GLY A 116 15.83 -11.41 0.85
C GLY A 116 16.86 -11.95 1.85
N ILE A 117 16.45 -11.94 3.11
CA ILE A 117 17.23 -12.52 4.21
C ILE A 117 16.29 -13.24 5.18
N ALA A 118 16.69 -14.42 5.58
CA ALA A 118 16.00 -15.25 6.58
C ALA A 118 16.89 -15.52 7.80
N GLU A 119 16.33 -16.13 8.83
CA GLU A 119 17.01 -16.52 10.08
C GLU A 119 17.58 -15.33 10.88
N ILE A 120 16.93 -14.16 10.79
CA ILE A 120 17.29 -13.01 11.61
C ILE A 120 16.30 -12.79 12.76
N ASP A 121 16.73 -12.07 13.80
CA ASP A 121 15.86 -11.64 14.90
C ASP A 121 14.94 -10.48 14.42
N THR A 122 13.84 -10.83 13.76
CA THR A 122 12.85 -9.86 13.28
C THR A 122 12.17 -9.10 14.43
N ARG A 123 12.07 -9.69 15.63
CA ARG A 123 11.55 -8.98 16.81
C ARG A 123 12.51 -7.86 17.27
N ARG A 124 13.82 -8.12 17.31
CA ARG A 124 14.82 -7.10 17.62
C ARG A 124 14.81 -6.01 16.56
N LEU A 125 14.74 -6.36 15.27
CA LEU A 125 14.66 -5.41 14.16
C LEU A 125 13.39 -4.54 14.26
N THR A 126 12.23 -5.14 14.48
CA THR A 126 10.95 -4.41 14.65
C THR A 126 11.01 -3.41 15.80
N ARG A 127 11.55 -3.83 16.96
CA ARG A 127 11.71 -2.94 18.11
C ARG A 127 12.68 -1.80 17.80
N HIS A 128 13.78 -2.09 17.11
CA HIS A 128 14.75 -1.08 16.71
C HIS A 128 14.11 -0.01 15.80
N LEU A 129 13.40 -0.43 14.75
CA LEU A 129 12.71 0.49 13.83
C LEU A 129 11.59 1.28 14.53
N ARG A 130 10.85 0.67 15.47
CA ARG A 130 9.85 1.37 16.28
C ARG A 130 10.48 2.45 17.15
N ASP A 131 11.61 2.14 17.78
CA ASP A 131 12.25 3.01 18.78
C ASP A 131 13.12 4.10 18.12
N HIS A 132 13.68 3.88 16.92
CA HIS A 132 14.58 4.81 16.22
C HIS A 132 13.99 5.38 14.92
N GLY A 133 12.90 4.80 14.41
CA GLY A 133 12.27 5.18 13.15
C GLY A 133 12.65 4.26 11.98
N SER A 134 11.84 4.31 10.92
CA SER A 134 12.19 3.70 9.64
C SER A 134 13.41 4.40 9.06
N GLN A 135 14.34 3.64 8.48
CA GLN A 135 15.59 4.16 7.94
C GLN A 135 16.08 3.31 6.78
N ASN A 136 16.98 3.86 5.97
CA ASN A 136 17.57 3.11 4.87
C ASN A 136 18.38 1.91 5.36
N ALA A 137 18.35 0.84 4.57
CA ALA A 137 19.06 -0.40 4.81
C ALA A 137 19.60 -1.00 3.52
N ALA A 138 20.52 -1.95 3.67
CA ALA A 138 20.99 -2.81 2.58
C ALA A 138 20.94 -4.28 3.02
N ILE A 139 20.56 -5.17 2.09
CA ILE A 139 20.64 -6.63 2.26
C ILE A 139 21.62 -7.18 1.22
N GLY A 140 22.47 -8.12 1.64
CA GLY A 140 23.36 -8.84 0.73
C GLY A 140 24.34 -9.75 1.45
N THR A 141 25.21 -10.41 0.65
CA THR A 141 26.29 -11.29 1.15
C THR A 141 27.65 -10.59 1.20
N GLU A 142 27.69 -9.30 0.81
CA GLU A 142 28.91 -8.46 0.93
C GLU A 142 29.25 -8.21 2.42
N ALA A 143 30.50 -7.77 2.66
CA ALA A 143 30.92 -7.39 4.01
C ALA A 143 30.04 -6.27 4.58
N PRO A 144 29.71 -6.29 5.89
CA PRO A 144 28.82 -5.31 6.52
C PRO A 144 29.19 -3.85 6.26
N ASP A 145 30.49 -3.51 6.24
CA ASP A 145 30.94 -2.14 5.94
C ASP A 145 30.61 -1.69 4.52
N ALA A 146 30.61 -2.60 3.54
CA ALA A 146 30.19 -2.29 2.18
C ALA A 146 28.68 -2.04 2.12
N LEU A 147 27.89 -2.88 2.78
CA LEU A 147 26.44 -2.72 2.89
C LEU A 147 26.06 -1.43 3.64
N LEU A 148 26.81 -1.06 4.69
CA LEU A 148 26.59 0.19 5.41
C LEU A 148 26.76 1.41 4.50
N ARG A 149 27.82 1.42 3.68
CA ARG A 149 28.02 2.49 2.70
C ARG A 149 26.85 2.58 1.71
N ARG A 150 26.33 1.43 1.23
CA ARG A 150 25.16 1.40 0.33
C ARG A 150 23.89 1.90 1.02
N ALA A 151 23.64 1.47 2.26
CA ALA A 151 22.48 1.90 3.04
C ALA A 151 22.49 3.43 3.25
N ARG A 152 23.64 4.01 3.57
CA ARG A 152 23.79 5.46 3.75
C ARG A 152 23.72 6.27 2.47
N ALA A 153 24.06 5.67 1.33
CA ALA A 153 23.99 6.31 0.03
C ALA A 153 22.60 6.20 -0.62
N ALA A 154 21.72 5.35 -0.10
CA ALA A 154 20.36 5.22 -0.62
C ALA A 154 19.55 6.50 -0.37
N PRO A 155 18.69 6.92 -1.33
CA PRO A 155 17.86 8.11 -1.17
C PRO A 155 16.86 7.95 0.00
N ASP A 156 16.56 9.05 0.69
CA ASP A 156 15.48 9.08 1.68
C ASP A 156 14.13 8.98 0.98
N MET A 157 13.15 8.35 1.61
CA MET A 157 11.78 8.27 1.10
C MET A 157 11.12 9.65 0.97
N SER A 158 11.48 10.60 1.84
CA SER A 158 10.96 11.97 1.79
C SER A 158 11.43 12.69 0.53
N GLY A 159 10.51 13.34 -0.16
CA GLY A 159 10.77 14.05 -1.41
C GLY A 159 10.82 13.15 -2.66
N LEU A 160 10.61 11.82 -2.53
CA LEU A 160 10.61 10.92 -3.68
C LEU A 160 9.21 10.76 -4.29
N ASP A 161 9.09 11.12 -5.56
CA ASP A 161 7.98 10.72 -6.41
C ASP A 161 8.20 9.29 -6.92
N LEU A 162 7.63 8.32 -6.23
CA LEU A 162 7.69 6.91 -6.62
C LEU A 162 6.47 6.47 -7.45
N VAL A 163 5.44 7.30 -7.55
CA VAL A 163 4.23 7.04 -8.34
C VAL A 163 4.58 6.78 -9.81
N LYS A 164 5.50 7.54 -10.37
CA LYS A 164 5.98 7.39 -11.77
C LYS A 164 6.55 6.01 -12.11
N HIS A 165 6.92 5.20 -11.11
CA HIS A 165 7.47 3.85 -11.32
C HIS A 165 6.40 2.76 -11.27
N VAL A 166 5.18 3.07 -10.81
CA VAL A 166 4.11 2.10 -10.59
C VAL A 166 2.83 2.41 -11.37
N THR A 167 2.64 3.66 -11.81
CA THR A 167 1.49 4.08 -12.64
C THR A 167 1.57 3.47 -14.04
N PRO A 168 0.43 3.14 -14.70
CA PRO A 168 0.43 2.66 -16.07
C PRO A 168 0.83 3.76 -17.06
N LYS A 169 1.20 3.37 -18.27
CA LYS A 169 1.54 4.31 -19.35
C LYS A 169 0.31 4.80 -20.12
N GLU A 170 -0.70 3.92 -20.25
CA GLU A 170 -1.92 4.15 -21.03
C GLU A 170 -3.15 3.82 -20.18
N PRO A 171 -4.30 4.47 -20.46
CA PRO A 171 -5.57 4.10 -19.83
C PRO A 171 -5.99 2.69 -20.22
N TYR A 172 -6.66 1.99 -19.29
CA TYR A 172 -7.23 0.67 -19.56
C TYR A 172 -8.54 0.45 -18.80
N PRO A 173 -9.47 -0.37 -19.33
CA PRO A 173 -10.67 -0.78 -18.62
C PRO A 173 -10.35 -1.91 -17.62
N TRP A 174 -11.08 -1.94 -16.50
CA TRP A 174 -11.03 -3.04 -15.54
C TRP A 174 -12.41 -3.64 -15.35
N THR A 175 -12.53 -4.98 -15.44
CA THR A 175 -13.80 -5.69 -15.40
C THR A 175 -13.85 -6.84 -14.39
N GLU A 176 -12.70 -7.19 -13.80
CA GLU A 176 -12.61 -8.29 -12.85
C GLU A 176 -13.16 -7.88 -11.48
N GLY A 177 -14.08 -8.66 -10.92
CA GLY A 177 -14.53 -8.58 -9.53
C GLY A 177 -13.75 -9.55 -8.63
N ARG A 178 -14.14 -9.64 -7.33
CA ARG A 178 -13.53 -10.54 -6.35
C ARG A 178 -13.83 -12.03 -6.58
N GLY A 179 -14.65 -12.38 -7.58
CA GLY A 179 -14.95 -13.76 -7.95
C GLY A 179 -15.52 -14.58 -6.80
N ALA A 180 -14.88 -15.71 -6.48
CA ALA A 180 -15.29 -16.61 -5.38
C ALA A 180 -15.23 -15.98 -3.98
N TRP A 181 -14.53 -14.86 -3.81
CA TRP A 181 -14.42 -14.14 -2.54
C TRP A 181 -15.54 -13.13 -2.31
N LYS A 182 -16.45 -13.00 -3.27
CA LYS A 182 -17.64 -12.17 -3.14
C LYS A 182 -18.70 -12.90 -2.36
N THR A 183 -19.16 -12.32 -1.27
CA THR A 183 -20.23 -12.90 -0.42
C THR A 183 -21.62 -12.48 -0.86
N ASP A 184 -21.75 -11.37 -1.61
CA ASP A 184 -23.02 -10.77 -1.99
C ASP A 184 -23.37 -11.05 -3.46
N ALA A 185 -24.65 -10.93 -3.83
CA ALA A 185 -25.07 -11.02 -5.21
C ALA A 185 -24.40 -9.94 -6.09
N ALA A 186 -24.11 -10.27 -7.34
CA ALA A 186 -23.54 -9.31 -8.30
C ALA A 186 -24.50 -8.13 -8.51
N LYS A 187 -24.00 -6.91 -8.28
CA LYS A 187 -24.76 -5.68 -8.57
C LYS A 187 -24.60 -5.33 -10.05
N PRO A 188 -25.68 -4.95 -10.75
CA PRO A 188 -25.56 -4.48 -12.13
C PRO A 188 -24.72 -3.20 -12.17
N ALA A 189 -23.93 -3.04 -13.22
CA ALA A 189 -23.15 -1.83 -13.44
C ALA A 189 -24.08 -0.63 -13.68
N ARG A 190 -23.98 0.38 -12.81
CA ARG A 190 -24.83 1.59 -12.83
C ARG A 190 -24.01 2.88 -12.90
N HIS A 191 -22.74 2.83 -12.54
CA HIS A 191 -21.88 4.01 -12.46
C HIS A 191 -20.58 3.79 -13.22
N HIS A 192 -20.10 4.84 -13.88
CA HIS A 192 -18.79 4.86 -14.48
C HIS A 192 -17.80 5.58 -13.54
N VAL A 193 -16.76 4.88 -13.12
CA VAL A 193 -15.69 5.42 -12.27
C VAL A 193 -14.40 5.55 -13.09
N VAL A 194 -13.80 6.72 -13.07
CA VAL A 194 -12.41 6.88 -13.51
C VAL A 194 -11.49 6.80 -12.28
N ALA A 195 -10.64 5.78 -12.25
CA ALA A 195 -9.67 5.55 -11.20
C ALA A 195 -8.29 6.06 -11.63
N ILE A 196 -7.75 7.04 -10.88
CA ILE A 196 -6.39 7.55 -11.11
C ILE A 196 -5.43 6.61 -10.39
N ASP A 197 -4.52 6.01 -11.16
CA ASP A 197 -3.59 4.99 -10.65
C ASP A 197 -2.27 5.61 -10.20
N TYR A 198 -2.12 5.75 -8.88
CA TYR A 198 -0.87 6.15 -8.22
C TYR A 198 -0.04 4.94 -7.76
N GLY A 199 -0.48 3.73 -8.07
CA GLY A 199 0.01 2.44 -7.59
C GLY A 199 -1.14 1.62 -7.01
N ILE A 200 -2.20 1.44 -7.81
CA ILE A 200 -3.47 0.84 -7.36
C ILE A 200 -3.33 -0.65 -7.08
N LYS A 201 -3.89 -1.10 -5.96
CA LYS A 201 -4.10 -2.51 -5.67
C LYS A 201 -5.26 -3.07 -6.49
N ARG A 202 -5.07 -4.29 -7.04
CA ARG A 202 -6.12 -4.99 -7.83
C ARG A 202 -7.42 -5.15 -7.02
N ASN A 203 -7.32 -5.41 -5.71
CA ASN A 203 -8.51 -5.60 -4.90
C ASN A 203 -9.38 -4.34 -4.76
N ILE A 204 -8.81 -3.15 -4.85
CA ILE A 204 -9.58 -1.89 -4.93
C ILE A 204 -10.45 -1.89 -6.19
N LEU A 205 -9.85 -2.22 -7.35
CA LEU A 205 -10.57 -2.28 -8.62
C LEU A 205 -11.66 -3.35 -8.59
N ARG A 206 -11.37 -4.52 -8.01
CA ARG A 206 -12.34 -5.60 -7.80
C ARG A 206 -13.51 -5.16 -6.92
N CYS A 207 -13.25 -4.40 -5.85
CA CYS A 207 -14.30 -3.87 -4.98
C CYS A 207 -15.19 -2.83 -5.70
N LEU A 208 -14.63 -1.97 -6.54
CA LEU A 208 -15.39 -1.03 -7.35
C LEU A 208 -16.33 -1.76 -8.33
N VAL A 209 -15.84 -2.78 -9.04
CA VAL A 209 -16.67 -3.60 -9.95
C VAL A 209 -17.78 -4.29 -9.17
N ASP A 210 -17.48 -4.91 -8.04
CA ASP A 210 -18.47 -5.59 -7.20
C ASP A 210 -19.52 -4.64 -6.62
N SER A 211 -19.19 -3.36 -6.46
CA SER A 211 -20.12 -2.33 -6.03
C SER A 211 -21.01 -1.78 -7.15
N GLY A 212 -20.90 -2.34 -8.36
CA GLY A 212 -21.73 -1.97 -9.53
C GLY A 212 -21.13 -0.80 -10.33
N CYS A 213 -19.81 -0.73 -10.41
CA CYS A 213 -19.12 0.25 -11.25
C CYS A 213 -18.50 -0.39 -12.50
N THR A 214 -18.56 0.31 -13.63
CA THR A 214 -17.60 0.15 -14.73
C THR A 214 -16.38 1.02 -14.40
N VAL A 215 -15.17 0.51 -14.60
CA VAL A 215 -13.95 1.19 -14.19
C VAL A 215 -13.05 1.45 -15.38
N THR A 216 -12.64 2.71 -15.55
CA THR A 216 -11.54 3.11 -16.43
C THR A 216 -10.39 3.57 -15.58
N VAL A 217 -9.25 2.87 -15.66
CA VAL A 217 -8.02 3.23 -14.96
C VAL A 217 -7.22 4.17 -15.84
N VAL A 218 -6.71 5.27 -15.27
CA VAL A 218 -5.91 6.25 -15.99
C VAL A 218 -4.58 6.51 -15.30
N PRO A 219 -3.52 6.87 -16.05
CA PRO A 219 -2.24 7.24 -15.49
C PRO A 219 -2.31 8.39 -14.49
N ALA A 220 -1.41 8.42 -13.52
CA ALA A 220 -1.33 9.44 -12.47
C ALA A 220 -1.22 10.88 -12.98
N ALA A 221 -0.61 11.08 -14.15
CA ALA A 221 -0.41 12.40 -14.77
C ALA A 221 -1.58 12.84 -15.69
N THR A 222 -2.69 12.11 -15.72
CA THR A 222 -3.86 12.47 -16.53
C THR A 222 -4.49 13.75 -16.01
N SER A 223 -4.73 14.73 -16.89
CA SER A 223 -5.29 16.02 -16.50
C SER A 223 -6.77 15.94 -16.09
N ALA A 224 -7.22 16.90 -15.30
CA ALA A 224 -8.63 16.98 -14.88
C ALA A 224 -9.59 17.06 -16.08
N GLU A 225 -9.21 17.81 -17.13
CA GLU A 225 -9.99 17.95 -18.37
C GLU A 225 -10.13 16.60 -19.10
N ALA A 226 -9.03 15.85 -19.22
CA ALA A 226 -9.04 14.53 -19.86
C ALA A 226 -9.90 13.54 -19.06
N ILE A 227 -9.83 13.55 -17.72
CA ILE A 227 -10.68 12.74 -16.86
C ILE A 227 -12.15 13.09 -17.04
N LEU A 228 -12.50 14.38 -17.02
CA LEU A 228 -13.88 14.85 -17.18
C LEU A 228 -14.44 14.56 -18.59
N ALA A 229 -13.59 14.54 -19.62
CA ALA A 229 -13.97 14.17 -20.98
C ALA A 229 -14.43 12.71 -21.09
N LEU A 230 -13.98 11.83 -20.19
CA LEU A 230 -14.48 10.44 -20.07
C LEU A 230 -15.89 10.36 -19.44
N ARG A 231 -16.44 11.49 -19.00
CA ARG A 231 -17.78 11.62 -18.38
C ARG A 231 -18.01 10.65 -17.23
N PRO A 232 -17.13 10.61 -16.21
CA PRO A 232 -17.32 9.74 -15.07
C PRO A 232 -18.49 10.19 -14.19
N ASP A 233 -19.17 9.24 -13.53
CA ASP A 233 -20.08 9.51 -12.43
C ASP A 233 -19.32 9.82 -11.14
N GLY A 234 -18.14 9.24 -10.95
CA GLY A 234 -17.24 9.49 -9.84
C GLY A 234 -15.76 9.32 -10.18
N VAL A 235 -14.89 9.92 -9.41
CA VAL A 235 -13.45 9.80 -9.55
C VAL A 235 -12.87 9.12 -8.31
N PHE A 236 -12.01 8.13 -8.53
CA PHE A 236 -11.33 7.39 -7.49
C PHE A 236 -9.84 7.74 -7.46
N LEU A 237 -9.31 8.05 -6.26
CA LEU A 237 -7.89 8.35 -6.04
C LEU A 237 -7.26 7.15 -5.34
N SER A 238 -6.34 6.45 -6.00
CA SER A 238 -5.81 5.20 -5.49
C SER A 238 -4.77 5.37 -4.38
N ASN A 239 -4.41 4.25 -3.75
CA ASN A 239 -3.21 4.10 -2.96
C ASN A 239 -1.94 4.22 -3.83
N GLY A 240 -0.77 4.28 -3.19
CA GLY A 240 0.51 4.31 -3.88
C GLY A 240 1.69 4.58 -2.97
N PRO A 241 2.93 4.49 -3.49
CA PRO A 241 4.17 4.67 -2.74
C PRO A 241 4.65 6.13 -2.72
N GLY A 242 5.62 6.40 -1.85
CA GLY A 242 6.39 7.63 -1.86
C GLY A 242 5.85 8.74 -0.98
N ASP A 243 6.38 9.94 -1.19
CA ASP A 243 5.99 11.15 -0.47
C ASP A 243 4.86 11.86 -1.23
N PRO A 244 3.67 12.06 -0.64
CA PRO A 244 2.57 12.76 -1.30
C PRO A 244 2.95 14.19 -1.73
N ALA A 245 3.82 14.88 -0.99
CA ALA A 245 4.27 16.24 -1.32
C ALA A 245 5.10 16.30 -2.61
N ALA A 246 5.71 15.18 -3.03
CA ALA A 246 6.47 15.09 -4.26
C ALA A 246 5.58 14.92 -5.52
N VAL A 247 4.29 14.63 -5.36
CA VAL A 247 3.35 14.32 -6.47
C VAL A 247 2.48 15.54 -6.79
N GLY A 248 3.07 16.71 -6.95
CA GLY A 248 2.38 18.00 -7.14
C GLY A 248 1.41 18.03 -8.33
N TYR A 249 1.73 17.34 -9.43
CA TYR A 249 0.85 17.24 -10.60
C TYR A 249 -0.49 16.56 -10.28
N ALA A 250 -0.50 15.55 -9.38
CA ALA A 250 -1.73 14.90 -8.94
C ALA A 250 -2.58 15.86 -8.07
N VAL A 251 -1.94 16.65 -7.21
CA VAL A 251 -2.62 17.67 -6.40
C VAL A 251 -3.34 18.68 -7.30
N GLU A 252 -2.68 19.17 -8.37
CA GLU A 252 -3.30 20.10 -9.33
C GLU A 252 -4.48 19.46 -10.08
N THR A 253 -4.32 18.20 -10.52
CA THR A 253 -5.43 17.45 -11.14
C THR A 253 -6.62 17.33 -10.19
N ILE A 254 -6.39 16.95 -8.92
CA ILE A 254 -7.47 16.83 -7.93
C ILE A 254 -8.16 18.16 -7.71
N ARG A 255 -7.44 19.28 -7.59
CA ARG A 255 -8.03 20.63 -7.50
C ARG A 255 -8.96 20.93 -8.67
N GLY A 256 -8.57 20.55 -9.88
CA GLY A 256 -9.40 20.68 -11.07
C GLY A 256 -10.68 19.84 -11.06
N LEU A 257 -10.74 18.76 -10.26
CA LEU A 257 -11.87 17.84 -10.14
C LEU A 257 -12.82 18.14 -8.98
N LEU A 258 -12.36 18.85 -7.94
CA LEU A 258 -13.15 19.19 -6.76
C LEU A 258 -14.47 19.89 -7.12
N GLY A 259 -15.57 19.41 -6.52
CA GLY A 259 -16.92 19.91 -6.75
C GLY A 259 -17.57 19.50 -8.07
N LYS A 260 -16.83 18.95 -9.03
CA LYS A 260 -17.34 18.55 -10.35
C LYS A 260 -17.93 17.14 -10.36
N ARG A 261 -17.31 16.21 -9.65
CA ARG A 261 -17.78 14.83 -9.49
C ARG A 261 -17.53 14.37 -8.05
N PRO A 262 -18.26 13.38 -7.52
CA PRO A 262 -17.90 12.71 -6.28
C PRO A 262 -16.49 12.13 -6.34
N ILE A 263 -15.70 12.35 -5.27
CA ILE A 263 -14.33 11.86 -5.16
C ILE A 263 -14.23 10.95 -3.94
N PHE A 264 -13.62 9.77 -4.12
CA PHE A 264 -13.21 8.89 -3.03
C PHE A 264 -11.71 8.60 -3.12
N GLY A 265 -10.96 8.80 -2.04
CA GLY A 265 -9.52 8.57 -1.96
C GLY A 265 -9.13 7.54 -0.90
N ILE A 266 -8.16 6.68 -1.22
CA ILE A 266 -7.58 5.68 -0.31
C ILE A 266 -6.07 5.90 -0.17
N CYS A 267 -5.56 5.90 1.06
CA CYS A 267 -4.15 5.94 1.45
C CYS A 267 -3.41 7.13 0.81
N LEU A 268 -2.59 6.94 -0.22
CA LEU A 268 -1.97 8.07 -0.93
C LEU A 268 -3.02 9.02 -1.51
N GLY A 269 -4.13 8.49 -2.03
CA GLY A 269 -5.24 9.30 -2.53
C GLY A 269 -5.90 10.17 -1.45
N HIS A 270 -5.95 9.71 -0.19
CA HIS A 270 -6.36 10.50 0.96
C HIS A 270 -5.40 11.66 1.23
N GLN A 271 -4.10 11.39 1.21
CA GLN A 271 -3.05 12.37 1.44
C GLN A 271 -3.03 13.43 0.34
N LEU A 272 -3.13 13.02 -0.93
CA LEU A 272 -3.20 13.93 -2.08
C LEU A 272 -4.48 14.79 -2.06
N LEU A 273 -5.61 14.22 -1.64
CA LEU A 273 -6.85 14.99 -1.45
C LEU A 273 -6.67 16.05 -0.37
N ALA A 274 -6.04 15.72 0.76
CA ALA A 274 -5.76 16.68 1.82
C ALA A 274 -4.86 17.83 1.33
N LEU A 275 -3.81 17.54 0.56
CA LEU A 275 -2.95 18.55 -0.06
C LEU A 275 -3.73 19.43 -1.06
N ALA A 276 -4.62 18.84 -1.85
CA ALA A 276 -5.47 19.58 -2.80
C ALA A 276 -6.45 20.53 -2.08
N LEU A 277 -6.90 20.15 -0.88
CA LEU A 277 -7.76 20.96 -0.01
C LEU A 277 -6.98 22.03 0.78
N GLY A 278 -5.65 22.13 0.61
CA GLY A 278 -4.81 23.14 1.25
C GLY A 278 -4.15 22.72 2.55
N GLY A 279 -4.28 21.44 2.93
CA GLY A 279 -3.59 20.86 4.10
C GLY A 279 -2.13 20.51 3.82
N THR A 280 -1.48 19.95 4.83
CA THR A 280 -0.10 19.43 4.77
C THR A 280 -0.01 18.00 5.26
N THR A 281 1.10 17.34 4.91
CA THR A 281 1.41 15.99 5.36
C THR A 281 2.77 15.93 6.05
N TYR A 282 2.98 14.93 6.89
CA TYR A 282 4.24 14.72 7.59
C TYR A 282 4.58 13.23 7.63
N LYS A 283 5.88 12.90 7.73
CA LYS A 283 6.37 11.53 7.85
C LYS A 283 6.22 11.03 9.28
N LEU A 284 5.58 9.87 9.44
CA LEU A 284 5.51 9.17 10.72
C LEU A 284 6.85 8.53 11.05
N LYS A 285 7.16 8.35 12.33
CA LYS A 285 8.41 7.77 12.80
C LYS A 285 8.70 6.40 12.19
N PHE A 286 7.71 5.50 12.17
CA PHE A 286 7.81 4.16 11.59
C PHE A 286 6.60 3.77 10.73
N GLY A 287 5.59 4.64 10.61
CA GLY A 287 4.37 4.42 9.84
C GLY A 287 3.43 3.39 10.46
N HIS A 288 2.25 3.23 9.83
CA HIS A 288 1.29 2.20 10.20
C HIS A 288 1.29 1.11 9.12
N ARG A 289 1.62 -0.14 9.52
CA ARG A 289 1.62 -1.30 8.61
C ARG A 289 1.15 -2.53 9.35
N GLY A 290 0.11 -3.16 8.80
CA GLY A 290 -0.50 -4.36 9.36
C GLY A 290 -1.99 -4.42 9.11
N ALA A 291 -2.60 -5.56 9.42
CA ALA A 291 -4.03 -5.83 9.24
C ALA A 291 -4.81 -5.83 10.58
N ASN A 292 -4.28 -5.16 11.60
CA ASN A 292 -4.80 -5.17 12.97
C ASN A 292 -4.84 -3.76 13.59
N GLN A 293 -5.03 -2.74 12.78
CA GLN A 293 -5.01 -1.34 13.21
C GLN A 293 -6.43 -0.87 13.59
N PRO A 294 -6.67 -0.45 14.85
CA PRO A 294 -7.99 -0.03 15.29
C PRO A 294 -8.26 1.43 14.90
N VAL A 295 -9.32 1.66 14.17
CA VAL A 295 -9.78 2.98 13.73
C VAL A 295 -11.19 3.24 14.23
N LYS A 296 -11.46 4.45 14.71
CA LYS A 296 -12.80 4.87 15.15
C LYS A 296 -13.44 5.78 14.10
N ASP A 297 -14.63 5.40 13.64
CA ASP A 297 -15.54 6.29 12.92
C ASP A 297 -16.14 7.31 13.91
N LEU A 298 -15.86 8.59 13.69
CA LEU A 298 -16.27 9.68 14.57
C LEU A 298 -17.77 10.00 14.48
N ALA A 299 -18.42 9.64 13.37
CA ALA A 299 -19.85 9.89 13.19
C ALA A 299 -20.70 8.84 13.92
N THR A 300 -20.30 7.58 13.88
CA THR A 300 -21.05 6.46 14.46
C THR A 300 -20.51 6.01 15.81
N GLY A 301 -19.25 6.33 16.12
CA GLY A 301 -18.52 5.83 17.28
C GLY A 301 -18.05 4.38 17.16
N ARG A 302 -18.31 3.72 16.02
CA ARG A 302 -17.91 2.34 15.75
C ARG A 302 -16.39 2.24 15.64
N ILE A 303 -15.84 1.15 16.15
CA ILE A 303 -14.43 0.77 16.00
C ILE A 303 -14.34 -0.29 14.89
N GLU A 304 -13.45 -0.08 13.96
CA GLU A 304 -13.14 -0.98 12.86
C GLU A 304 -11.69 -1.44 12.97
N ILE A 305 -11.44 -2.70 12.67
CA ILE A 305 -10.07 -3.20 12.52
C ILE A 305 -9.71 -3.09 11.06
N THR A 306 -8.60 -2.39 10.78
CA THR A 306 -8.23 -1.99 9.42
C THR A 306 -6.88 -2.52 9.00
N THR A 307 -6.70 -2.63 7.68
CA THR A 307 -5.40 -2.87 7.04
C THR A 307 -4.78 -1.53 6.70
N GLN A 308 -3.51 -1.35 7.05
CA GLN A 308 -2.78 -0.12 6.78
C GLN A 308 -1.39 -0.40 6.20
N ASN A 309 -0.93 0.50 5.33
CA ASN A 309 0.42 0.53 4.78
C ASN A 309 0.77 1.94 4.34
N HIS A 310 1.17 2.79 5.29
CA HIS A 310 1.59 4.17 4.98
C HIS A 310 2.68 4.66 5.92
N GLY A 311 3.56 5.53 5.40
CA GLY A 311 4.63 6.20 6.16
C GLY A 311 4.37 7.68 6.40
N PHE A 312 3.38 8.27 5.71
CA PHE A 312 2.99 9.67 5.85
C PHE A 312 1.57 9.78 6.40
N CYS A 313 1.26 10.90 7.03
CA CYS A 313 -0.05 11.20 7.61
C CYS A 313 -0.43 12.64 7.32
N VAL A 314 -1.74 12.92 7.29
CA VAL A 314 -2.29 14.27 7.14
C VAL A 314 -2.25 15.02 8.47
N ASP A 315 -1.75 16.26 8.45
CA ASP A 315 -1.87 17.18 9.58
C ASP A 315 -3.27 17.81 9.59
N LEU A 316 -4.13 17.32 10.48
CA LEU A 316 -5.51 17.82 10.61
C LEU A 316 -5.58 19.33 10.94
N ALA A 317 -4.59 19.85 11.69
CA ALA A 317 -4.58 21.27 12.09
C ALA A 317 -4.32 22.21 10.90
N SER A 318 -3.74 21.69 9.81
CA SER A 318 -3.47 22.45 8.59
C SER A 318 -4.67 22.58 7.65
N LEU A 319 -5.74 21.82 7.88
CA LEU A 319 -6.90 21.77 6.99
C LEU A 319 -7.88 22.94 7.23
N PRO A 320 -8.56 23.44 6.18
CA PRO A 320 -9.64 24.40 6.32
C PRO A 320 -10.78 23.86 7.20
N ALA A 321 -11.48 24.76 7.90
CA ALA A 321 -12.56 24.42 8.85
C ALA A 321 -13.74 23.65 8.22
N GLU A 322 -13.93 23.76 6.89
CA GLU A 322 -14.97 23.06 6.14
C GLU A 322 -14.65 21.56 5.93
N VAL A 323 -13.39 21.18 6.07
CA VAL A 323 -12.93 19.80 5.98
C VAL A 323 -13.10 19.12 7.33
N ARG A 324 -13.85 18.03 7.36
CA ARG A 324 -14.16 17.31 8.60
C ARG A 324 -13.28 16.07 8.72
N SER A 325 -12.68 15.85 9.90
CA SER A 325 -12.15 14.55 10.26
C SER A 325 -13.30 13.55 10.42
N THR A 326 -13.18 12.38 9.82
CA THR A 326 -14.21 11.33 9.87
C THR A 326 -13.77 10.09 10.63
N HIS A 327 -12.49 9.79 10.64
CA HIS A 327 -11.90 8.63 11.29
C HIS A 327 -10.60 8.99 11.99
N VAL A 328 -10.32 8.30 13.10
CA VAL A 328 -9.12 8.51 13.90
C VAL A 328 -8.53 7.18 14.34
N HIS A 329 -7.20 7.07 14.28
CA HIS A 329 -6.46 5.92 14.78
C HIS A 329 -6.48 5.89 16.30
N LEU A 330 -6.84 4.74 16.91
CA LEU A 330 -7.01 4.66 18.36
C LEU A 330 -5.69 4.56 19.14
N ASN A 331 -4.59 4.16 18.51
CA ASN A 331 -3.32 4.02 19.22
C ASN A 331 -2.59 5.36 19.39
N ASP A 332 -2.71 6.28 18.45
CA ASP A 332 -1.92 7.53 18.46
C ASP A 332 -2.70 8.80 18.06
N GLY A 333 -3.99 8.66 17.72
CA GLY A 333 -4.85 9.80 17.39
C GLY A 333 -4.62 10.41 16.01
N THR A 334 -3.85 9.79 15.14
CA THR A 334 -3.61 10.28 13.78
C THR A 334 -4.88 10.28 12.93
N SER A 335 -4.88 11.11 11.86
CA SER A 335 -5.99 11.19 10.90
C SER A 335 -6.12 9.89 10.10
N GLU A 336 -7.33 9.33 10.09
CA GLU A 336 -7.64 8.15 9.32
C GLU A 336 -8.75 8.36 8.30
N GLY A 337 -9.31 9.56 8.21
CA GLY A 337 -10.30 9.89 7.20
C GLY A 337 -10.76 11.33 7.22
N LEU A 338 -11.13 11.82 6.04
CA LEU A 338 -11.58 13.18 5.79
C LEU A 338 -12.86 13.20 4.96
N ALA A 339 -13.64 14.28 5.14
CA ALA A 339 -14.74 14.62 4.24
C ALA A 339 -14.80 16.14 3.99
N ALA A 340 -15.01 16.52 2.72
CA ALA A 340 -15.32 17.86 2.26
C ALA A 340 -16.69 17.83 1.54
N PRO A 341 -17.83 17.85 2.27
CA PRO A 341 -19.15 17.60 1.70
C PRO A 341 -19.56 18.61 0.62
N SER A 342 -19.20 19.89 0.76
CA SER A 342 -19.47 20.94 -0.23
C SER A 342 -18.76 20.68 -1.57
N LEU A 343 -17.64 19.94 -1.53
CA LEU A 343 -16.85 19.54 -2.70
C LEU A 343 -17.11 18.09 -3.12
N ARG A 344 -18.08 17.40 -2.47
CA ARG A 344 -18.45 16.01 -2.73
C ARG A 344 -17.26 15.03 -2.65
N ALA A 345 -16.33 15.28 -1.72
CA ALA A 345 -15.12 14.48 -1.58
C ALA A 345 -15.04 13.88 -0.19
N PHE A 346 -14.58 12.62 -0.12
CA PHE A 346 -14.19 11.95 1.12
C PHE A 346 -13.05 10.98 0.88
N SER A 347 -12.34 10.62 1.94
CA SER A 347 -11.21 9.72 1.84
C SER A 347 -10.90 9.04 3.17
N VAL A 348 -10.18 7.91 3.09
CA VAL A 348 -9.65 7.19 4.25
C VAL A 348 -8.16 6.89 4.06
N GLN A 349 -7.41 6.89 5.17
CA GLN A 349 -5.98 6.61 5.16
C GLN A 349 -5.69 5.11 5.07
N TYR A 350 -6.55 4.29 5.65
CA TYR A 350 -6.45 2.83 5.66
C TYR A 350 -7.02 2.20 4.38
N HIS A 351 -6.87 0.88 4.25
CA HIS A 351 -7.26 0.09 3.09
C HIS A 351 -8.58 -0.66 3.33
N PRO A 352 -9.75 -0.10 2.94
CA PRO A 352 -11.05 -0.75 3.13
C PRO A 352 -11.24 -2.00 2.27
N GLU A 353 -10.47 -2.15 1.20
CA GLU A 353 -10.46 -3.32 0.34
C GLU A 353 -9.76 -4.53 0.99
N ALA A 354 -9.00 -4.30 2.08
CA ALA A 354 -8.16 -5.30 2.73
C ALA A 354 -7.15 -5.99 1.77
N ALA A 355 -7.13 -7.29 1.62
CA ALA A 355 -6.24 -8.13 0.83
C ALA A 355 -4.73 -7.89 1.17
N ALA A 356 -4.27 -8.57 2.24
CA ALA A 356 -5.06 -9.36 3.19
C ALA A 356 -5.59 -8.49 4.33
N GLY A 357 -6.60 -8.98 5.07
CA GLY A 357 -7.06 -8.30 6.29
C GLY A 357 -8.57 -8.36 6.51
N PRO A 358 -9.07 -7.68 7.54
CA PRO A 358 -10.49 -7.62 7.89
C PRO A 358 -11.29 -6.80 6.87
N HIS A 359 -12.58 -7.11 6.74
CA HIS A 359 -13.49 -6.51 5.76
C HIS A 359 -14.49 -5.52 6.40
N ASP A 360 -14.20 -4.98 7.57
CA ASP A 360 -15.10 -4.12 8.35
C ASP A 360 -15.51 -2.85 7.58
N ALA A 361 -14.64 -2.37 6.71
CA ALA A 361 -14.76 -1.08 6.03
C ALA A 361 -15.25 -1.15 4.58
N LEU A 362 -15.65 -2.33 4.06
CA LEU A 362 -16.14 -2.49 2.67
C LEU A 362 -17.34 -1.57 2.34
N TYR A 363 -18.13 -1.16 3.32
CA TYR A 363 -19.25 -0.24 3.15
C TYR A 363 -18.86 1.12 2.53
N LEU A 364 -17.58 1.50 2.58
CA LEU A 364 -17.10 2.76 1.99
C LEU A 364 -17.24 2.78 0.46
N PHE A 365 -17.14 1.63 -0.19
CA PHE A 365 -17.42 1.52 -1.63
C PHE A 365 -18.90 1.75 -1.93
N GLU A 366 -19.81 1.29 -1.05
CA GLU A 366 -21.24 1.56 -1.18
C GLU A 366 -21.58 3.04 -0.90
N ARG A 367 -20.89 3.66 0.07
CA ARG A 367 -20.97 5.10 0.32
C ARG A 367 -20.58 5.88 -0.92
N PHE A 368 -19.56 5.45 -1.66
CA PHE A 368 -19.14 6.11 -2.90
C PHE A 368 -20.18 5.97 -4.00
N THR A 369 -20.75 4.77 -4.23
CA THR A 369 -21.84 4.58 -5.22
C THR A 369 -23.10 5.38 -4.87
N THR A 370 -23.44 5.47 -3.58
CA THR A 370 -24.54 6.32 -3.11
C THR A 370 -24.30 7.81 -3.42
N ALA A 371 -23.08 8.29 -3.22
CA ALA A 371 -22.73 9.68 -3.53
C ALA A 371 -22.85 9.98 -5.04
N MET A 372 -22.53 9.02 -5.90
CA MET A 372 -22.72 9.14 -7.36
C MET A 372 -24.20 9.18 -7.75
N SER A 373 -25.04 8.33 -7.16
CA SER A 373 -26.49 8.30 -7.42
C SER A 373 -27.17 9.64 -7.10
N GLN A 374 -26.80 10.29 -5.98
CA GLN A 374 -27.39 11.57 -5.56
C GLN A 374 -27.10 12.74 -6.50
N VAL A 375 -26.12 12.60 -7.39
CA VAL A 375 -25.82 13.64 -8.41
C VAL A 375 -26.72 13.47 -9.61
N ASN A 376 -26.98 12.22 -10.02
CA ASN A 376 -27.79 11.92 -11.20
C ASN A 376 -29.29 12.22 -10.97
N ASP A 377 -29.78 12.17 -9.73
CA ASP A 377 -31.19 12.49 -9.38
C ASP A 377 -31.49 14.00 -9.39
N LYS A 378 -30.48 14.87 -9.57
CA LYS A 378 -30.62 16.34 -9.55
C LYS A 378 -30.47 16.98 -10.94
N VAL A 379 -30.32 16.19 -11.99
CA VAL A 379 -30.26 16.60 -13.39
C VAL A 379 -31.53 16.12 -14.11
#